data_9c81771def223584b9058c343a9ac46d
#
_entry.id   9c81771def223584b9058c343a9ac46d
#
_cell.length_a   1.000
_cell.length_b   1.000
_cell.length_c   1.000
_cell.angle_alpha   90.00
_cell.angle_beta   90.00
_cell.angle_gamma   90.00
#
_symmetry.space_group_name_H-M   'P 1'
#
loop_
_entity.id
_entity.type
_entity.pdbx_description
1 polymer ?
#
loop_
_entity_poly.entity_id
_entity_poly.type
_entity_poly.pdbx_seq_one_letter_code
_entity_poly.pdbx_strand_id
1 'polypeptide(L)'
;MPRFATVPQEAEDELLYSFLMRTARANGFNNTKLFFDCYHLKKPGQSITYEYRWDIYRLIEAISKKNEDVVKFYLKTEMFSGIAPFATRELTSHRIGVLCSRPEIKKMLTKTRPVISHLKCCPICQQEDKEKYGYWYYHRAHQMPEVTTCYKHGCKLKKFIGNKGNEFSVAEEDYEDCRAYSCSEEYARWCKEVLDAGIQYSITEIRELIKYELRRKKYLPYGQKRLIKALKKYDDMVTAEEVERFLKTDLCQKGYANIKMYLFMLMFVYSGDVSAMIKG
;
A
#
# COMPACT_ATOMS: atom_id res chain seq x y z
N MET A 1 -23.64 18.27 5.48
CA MET A 1 -23.46 16.83 5.73
C MET A 1 -23.26 16.56 7.20
N PRO A 2 -23.69 15.40 7.71
CA PRO A 2 -23.40 15.05 9.09
C PRO A 2 -21.89 14.92 9.27
N ARG A 3 -21.36 15.53 10.32
CA ARG A 3 -19.97 15.35 10.77
C ARG A 3 -19.89 14.14 11.69
N PHE A 4 -18.73 13.50 11.77
CA PHE A 4 -18.51 12.52 12.81
C PHE A 4 -18.58 13.20 14.18
N ALA A 5 -19.37 12.64 15.09
CA ALA A 5 -19.46 13.15 16.45
C ALA A 5 -18.14 12.92 17.20
N THR A 6 -17.49 11.78 16.93
CA THR A 6 -16.18 11.41 17.49
C THR A 6 -15.24 11.03 16.38
N VAL A 7 -14.05 11.65 16.34
CA VAL A 7 -12.96 11.33 15.43
C VAL A 7 -11.77 10.87 16.28
N PRO A 8 -11.43 9.58 16.28
CA PRO A 8 -10.27 9.07 16.99
C PRO A 8 -8.98 9.73 16.47
N GLN A 9 -7.95 9.79 17.32
CA GLN A 9 -6.62 10.14 16.84
C GLN A 9 -6.08 9.00 15.98
N GLU A 10 -5.44 9.35 14.84
CA GLU A 10 -4.76 8.36 14.01
C GLU A 10 -3.56 7.76 14.75
N ALA A 11 -3.40 6.45 14.65
CA ALA A 11 -2.23 5.73 15.18
C ALA A 11 -1.07 5.75 14.17
N GLU A 12 0.11 5.38 14.65
CA GLU A 12 1.31 5.31 13.80
C GLU A 12 1.17 4.21 12.74
N ASP A 13 1.46 4.55 11.49
CA ASP A 13 1.35 3.62 10.34
C ASP A 13 -0.06 3.01 10.15
N GLU A 14 -1.11 3.65 10.66
CA GLU A 14 -2.46 3.14 10.56
C GLU A 14 -3.01 3.28 9.13
N LEU A 15 -3.59 2.20 8.61
CA LEU A 15 -4.30 2.19 7.34
C LEU A 15 -5.61 3.00 7.44
N LEU A 16 -5.89 3.85 6.45
CA LEU A 16 -7.10 4.68 6.42
C LEU A 16 -8.40 3.87 6.61
N TYR A 17 -8.48 2.70 6.00
CA TYR A 17 -9.61 1.80 6.22
C TYR A 17 -9.78 1.44 7.70
N SER A 18 -8.68 1.10 8.38
CA SER A 18 -8.67 0.80 9.81
C SER A 18 -9.13 1.98 10.66
N PHE A 19 -8.61 3.16 10.38
CA PHE A 19 -9.04 4.41 11.02
C PHE A 19 -10.55 4.66 10.84
N LEU A 20 -11.09 4.44 9.64
CA LEU A 20 -12.53 4.61 9.38
C LEU A 20 -13.39 3.61 10.15
N MET A 21 -12.91 2.37 10.30
CA MET A 21 -13.61 1.37 11.09
C MET A 21 -13.65 1.73 12.57
N ARG A 22 -12.56 2.26 13.11
CA ARG A 22 -12.52 2.77 14.49
C ARG A 22 -13.44 3.98 14.65
N THR A 23 -13.44 4.87 13.67
CA THR A 23 -14.35 6.02 13.65
C THR A 23 -15.81 5.57 13.61
N ALA A 24 -16.14 4.57 12.81
CA ALA A 24 -17.48 4.00 12.77
C ALA A 24 -17.92 3.49 14.15
N ARG A 25 -17.08 2.70 14.79
CA ARG A 25 -17.37 2.18 16.15
C ARG A 25 -17.50 3.28 17.19
N ALA A 26 -16.62 4.28 17.17
CA ALA A 26 -16.68 5.44 18.07
C ALA A 26 -17.97 6.26 17.89
N ASN A 27 -18.63 6.16 16.73
CA ASN A 27 -19.90 6.80 16.42
C ASN A 27 -21.11 5.84 16.49
N GLY A 28 -20.95 4.66 17.13
CA GLY A 28 -22.03 3.72 17.40
C GLY A 28 -22.44 2.82 16.23
N PHE A 29 -21.63 2.77 15.16
CA PHE A 29 -21.89 1.87 14.03
C PHE A 29 -21.26 0.51 14.24
N ASN A 30 -22.08 -0.52 14.36
CA ASN A 30 -21.66 -1.92 14.39
C ASN A 30 -21.63 -2.57 13.00
N ASN A 31 -22.09 -1.85 11.97
CA ASN A 31 -22.14 -2.30 10.60
C ASN A 31 -21.40 -1.34 9.69
N THR A 32 -20.30 -1.80 9.13
CA THR A 32 -19.44 -1.05 8.21
C THR A 32 -20.21 -0.52 6.99
N LYS A 33 -21.06 -1.35 6.40
CA LYS A 33 -21.85 -0.95 5.22
C LYS A 33 -22.76 0.22 5.56
N LEU A 34 -23.47 0.13 6.68
CA LEU A 34 -24.36 1.20 7.14
C LEU A 34 -23.59 2.51 7.38
N PHE A 35 -22.42 2.45 8.00
CA PHE A 35 -21.55 3.60 8.18
C PHE A 35 -21.19 4.27 6.85
N PHE A 36 -20.67 3.48 5.88
CA PHE A 36 -20.32 4.00 4.57
C PHE A 36 -21.52 4.58 3.80
N ASP A 37 -22.70 3.98 3.96
CA ASP A 37 -23.92 4.46 3.31
C ASP A 37 -24.44 5.76 3.96
N CYS A 38 -24.47 5.85 5.29
CA CYS A 38 -24.91 7.04 6.04
C CYS A 38 -24.05 8.28 5.73
N TYR A 39 -22.75 8.11 5.62
CA TYR A 39 -21.84 9.21 5.30
C TYR A 39 -21.56 9.33 3.79
N HIS A 40 -22.22 8.52 2.96
CA HIS A 40 -22.06 8.51 1.52
C HIS A 40 -20.59 8.36 1.06
N LEU A 41 -19.78 7.63 1.82
CA LEU A 41 -18.36 7.42 1.53
C LEU A 41 -18.12 6.49 0.33
N LYS A 42 -19.16 5.79 -0.13
CA LYS A 42 -19.15 4.98 -1.34
C LYS A 42 -20.36 5.25 -2.21
N LYS A 43 -20.29 4.93 -3.50
CA LYS A 43 -21.43 4.98 -4.41
C LYS A 43 -22.40 3.82 -4.10
N PRO A 44 -23.72 4.00 -4.30
CA PRO A 44 -24.67 2.90 -4.24
C PRO A 44 -24.24 1.72 -5.12
N GLY A 45 -24.34 0.50 -4.59
CA GLY A 45 -23.94 -0.72 -5.30
C GLY A 45 -22.42 -0.98 -5.37
N GLN A 46 -21.57 -0.05 -4.93
CA GLN A 46 -20.13 -0.25 -4.89
C GLN A 46 -19.76 -1.13 -3.70
N SER A 47 -18.90 -2.15 -3.94
CA SER A 47 -18.30 -2.93 -2.84
C SER A 47 -17.36 -2.08 -2.02
N ILE A 48 -17.27 -2.38 -0.73
CA ILE A 48 -16.24 -1.80 0.14
C ILE A 48 -14.89 -2.31 -0.34
N THR A 49 -13.96 -1.38 -0.55
CA THR A 49 -12.56 -1.68 -0.88
C THR A 49 -11.67 -1.15 0.22
N TYR A 50 -10.54 -1.76 0.43
CA TYR A 50 -9.58 -1.35 1.47
C TYR A 50 -8.73 -0.14 1.07
N GLU A 51 -8.91 0.38 -0.15
CA GLU A 51 -8.17 1.51 -0.71
C GLU A 51 -9.09 2.49 -1.43
N TYR A 52 -8.73 3.74 -1.36
CA TYR A 52 -9.03 5.02 -2.06
C TYR A 52 -10.15 5.09 -3.14
N ARG A 53 -11.14 4.21 -3.17
CA ARG A 53 -12.32 4.34 -4.04
C ARG A 53 -13.46 5.12 -3.39
N TRP A 54 -13.22 5.65 -2.21
CA TRP A 54 -14.23 6.37 -1.43
C TRP A 54 -14.40 7.80 -1.91
N ASP A 55 -15.49 8.42 -1.54
CA ASP A 55 -15.68 9.85 -1.73
C ASP A 55 -14.86 10.60 -0.67
N ILE A 56 -13.59 10.87 -0.96
CA ILE A 56 -12.64 11.51 -0.06
C ILE A 56 -13.12 12.90 0.37
N TYR A 57 -13.85 13.61 -0.48
CA TYR A 57 -14.48 14.89 -0.11
C TYR A 57 -15.40 14.75 1.07
N ARG A 58 -16.29 13.78 1.01
CA ARG A 58 -17.25 13.54 2.06
C ARG A 58 -16.58 13.10 3.34
N LEU A 59 -15.50 12.35 3.22
CA LEU A 59 -14.66 12.02 4.36
C LEU A 59 -14.05 13.28 4.97
N ILE A 60 -13.48 14.17 4.16
CA ILE A 60 -12.87 15.44 4.59
C ILE A 60 -13.91 16.30 5.35
N GLU A 61 -15.09 16.48 4.78
CA GLU A 61 -16.17 17.21 5.43
C GLU A 61 -16.58 16.55 6.76
N ALA A 62 -16.67 15.22 6.78
CA ALA A 62 -17.10 14.47 7.95
C ALA A 62 -16.09 14.55 9.11
N ILE A 63 -14.78 14.57 8.84
CA ILE A 63 -13.73 14.71 9.87
C ILE A 63 -13.41 16.16 10.23
N SER A 64 -13.99 17.14 9.55
CA SER A 64 -13.83 18.59 9.81
C SER A 64 -12.38 19.09 9.86
N LYS A 65 -11.46 18.44 9.13
CA LYS A 65 -10.07 18.90 9.01
C LYS A 65 -9.93 19.95 7.91
N LYS A 66 -8.95 20.86 8.07
CA LYS A 66 -8.57 21.80 6.99
C LYS A 66 -7.93 21.02 5.82
N ASN A 67 -8.03 21.56 4.59
CA ASN A 67 -7.54 20.89 3.38
C ASN A 67 -6.06 20.41 3.49
N GLU A 68 -5.19 21.24 4.06
CA GLU A 68 -3.77 20.88 4.25
C GLU A 68 -3.58 19.72 5.24
N ASP A 69 -4.34 19.71 6.33
CA ASP A 69 -4.32 18.63 7.33
C ASP A 69 -4.85 17.33 6.73
N VAL A 70 -5.79 17.44 5.80
CA VAL A 70 -6.36 16.27 5.11
C VAL A 70 -5.36 15.61 4.19
N VAL A 71 -4.61 16.39 3.41
CA VAL A 71 -3.55 15.83 2.54
C VAL A 71 -2.50 15.11 3.38
N LYS A 72 -2.03 15.73 4.46
CA LYS A 72 -1.09 15.10 5.40
C LYS A 72 -1.67 13.82 6.01
N PHE A 73 -2.91 13.87 6.48
CA PHE A 73 -3.61 12.72 7.04
C PHE A 73 -3.72 11.58 6.02
N TYR A 74 -4.13 11.89 4.79
CA TYR A 74 -4.25 10.91 3.72
C TYR A 74 -2.89 10.28 3.36
N LEU A 75 -1.85 11.08 3.17
CA LEU A 75 -0.51 10.58 2.89
C LEU A 75 0.06 9.72 4.03
N LYS A 76 -0.36 9.99 5.28
CA LYS A 76 0.06 9.25 6.46
C LYS A 76 -0.71 7.94 6.65
N THR A 77 -1.96 7.86 6.21
CA THR A 77 -2.85 6.72 6.47
C THR A 77 -3.08 5.82 5.27
N GLU A 78 -2.82 6.32 4.05
CA GLU A 78 -2.98 5.55 2.82
C GLU A 78 -1.67 4.95 2.32
N MET A 79 -1.79 3.91 1.51
CA MET A 79 -0.68 3.25 0.84
C MET A 79 -0.04 4.12 -0.25
N PHE A 80 -0.61 5.29 -0.51
CA PHE A 80 -0.26 6.14 -1.64
C PHE A 80 1.22 6.50 -1.67
N SER A 81 1.84 6.85 -0.54
CA SER A 81 3.26 7.20 -0.48
C SER A 81 4.19 6.05 -0.89
N GLY A 82 3.79 4.80 -0.66
CA GLY A 82 4.56 3.62 -1.06
C GLY A 82 4.33 3.20 -2.52
N ILE A 83 3.19 3.53 -3.11
CA ILE A 83 2.82 3.13 -4.47
C ILE A 83 2.78 4.29 -5.48
N ALA A 84 2.74 5.54 -5.02
CA ALA A 84 2.71 6.73 -5.87
C ALA A 84 3.86 6.78 -6.89
N PRO A 85 5.09 6.40 -6.56
CA PRO A 85 6.20 6.37 -7.51
C PRO A 85 5.93 5.49 -8.73
N PHE A 86 5.05 4.49 -8.59
CA PHE A 86 4.71 3.55 -9.66
C PHE A 86 3.46 3.97 -10.45
N ALA A 87 2.83 5.06 -10.07
CA ALA A 87 1.73 5.67 -10.82
C ALA A 87 2.26 6.68 -11.83
N THR A 88 1.48 6.99 -12.88
CA THR A 88 1.86 8.08 -13.78
C THR A 88 1.82 9.41 -13.02
N ARG A 89 2.65 10.39 -13.45
CA ARG A 89 2.68 11.73 -12.84
C ARG A 89 1.31 12.40 -12.86
N GLU A 90 0.57 12.22 -13.97
CA GLU A 90 -0.80 12.70 -14.08
C GLU A 90 -1.73 12.04 -13.05
N LEU A 91 -1.59 10.73 -12.83
CA LEU A 91 -2.39 10.01 -11.85
C LEU A 91 -2.07 10.46 -10.42
N THR A 92 -0.80 10.74 -10.13
CA THR A 92 -0.35 11.25 -8.82
C THR A 92 -0.84 12.67 -8.57
N SER A 93 -0.62 13.58 -9.51
CA SER A 93 -1.12 14.97 -9.45
C SER A 93 -2.64 15.02 -9.36
N HIS A 94 -3.29 14.11 -10.07
CA HIS A 94 -4.70 13.93 -10.08
C HIS A 94 -5.26 13.48 -8.71
N ARG A 95 -4.65 12.49 -8.06
CA ARG A 95 -5.05 12.04 -6.72
C ARG A 95 -4.91 13.15 -5.69
N ILE A 96 -3.79 13.88 -5.73
CA ILE A 96 -3.59 15.07 -4.90
C ILE A 96 -4.62 16.15 -5.23
N GLY A 97 -4.93 16.39 -6.51
CA GLY A 97 -5.94 17.33 -6.94
C GLY A 97 -7.37 16.95 -6.51
N VAL A 98 -7.70 15.65 -6.46
CA VAL A 98 -8.96 15.14 -5.90
C VAL A 98 -9.06 15.43 -4.42
N LEU A 99 -7.97 15.31 -3.69
CA LEU A 99 -7.90 15.70 -2.27
C LEU A 99 -8.07 17.21 -2.08
N CYS A 100 -7.66 18.01 -3.09
CA CYS A 100 -7.64 19.48 -3.02
C CYS A 100 -8.79 20.20 -3.74
N SER A 101 -9.94 19.57 -4.05
CA SER A 101 -11.18 20.24 -4.50
C SER A 101 -11.50 20.36 -6.01
N ARG A 102 -11.29 19.36 -6.85
CA ARG A 102 -11.77 19.45 -8.22
C ARG A 102 -12.68 18.29 -8.66
N PRO A 103 -13.97 18.57 -8.95
CA PRO A 103 -14.96 17.55 -9.37
C PRO A 103 -14.65 16.85 -10.70
N GLU A 104 -13.88 17.49 -11.59
CA GLU A 104 -13.63 17.02 -12.97
C GLU A 104 -12.78 15.74 -13.03
N ILE A 105 -12.15 15.42 -11.94
CA ILE A 105 -11.14 14.38 -11.80
C ILE A 105 -11.72 12.99 -11.49
N LYS A 106 -13.02 12.88 -11.23
CA LYS A 106 -13.71 11.61 -10.88
C LYS A 106 -13.56 10.48 -11.90
N LYS A 107 -13.35 10.78 -13.19
CA LYS A 107 -13.34 9.75 -14.26
C LYS A 107 -12.06 8.92 -14.34
N MET A 108 -10.92 9.41 -13.87
CA MET A 108 -9.64 8.69 -14.00
C MET A 108 -9.34 7.70 -12.89
N LEU A 109 -9.85 7.92 -11.67
CA LEU A 109 -9.63 7.03 -10.53
C LEU A 109 -10.25 5.63 -10.68
N THR A 110 -11.18 5.46 -11.61
CA THR A 110 -11.89 4.19 -11.82
C THR A 110 -11.05 3.11 -12.51
N LYS A 111 -9.88 3.43 -13.03
CA LYS A 111 -9.04 2.51 -13.80
C LYS A 111 -7.93 1.82 -12.99
N THR A 112 -7.64 2.28 -11.78
CA THR A 112 -6.63 1.63 -10.94
C THR A 112 -7.24 0.44 -10.20
N ARG A 113 -6.68 -0.75 -10.42
CA ARG A 113 -7.07 -1.96 -9.66
C ARG A 113 -6.68 -1.78 -8.20
N PRO A 114 -7.50 -2.25 -7.24
CA PRO A 114 -7.11 -2.27 -5.84
C PRO A 114 -5.82 -3.09 -5.68
N VAL A 115 -4.88 -2.56 -4.92
CA VAL A 115 -3.62 -3.23 -4.58
C VAL A 115 -3.84 -4.19 -3.41
N ILE A 116 -4.77 -3.86 -2.50
CA ILE A 116 -5.10 -4.68 -1.33
C ILE A 116 -6.28 -5.59 -1.65
N SER A 117 -6.03 -6.89 -1.80
CA SER A 117 -7.07 -7.91 -1.96
C SER A 117 -7.59 -8.40 -0.62
N HIS A 118 -6.70 -8.58 0.34
CA HIS A 118 -6.98 -9.03 1.71
C HIS A 118 -6.19 -8.18 2.70
N LEU A 119 -6.81 -7.82 3.82
CA LEU A 119 -6.10 -7.15 4.90
C LEU A 119 -5.16 -8.12 5.61
N LYS A 120 -3.97 -7.63 5.97
CA LYS A 120 -2.94 -8.42 6.63
C LYS A 120 -2.57 -7.80 7.96
N CYS A 121 -2.36 -8.61 8.98
CA CYS A 121 -1.96 -8.20 10.31
C CYS A 121 -0.87 -9.10 10.88
N CYS A 122 -0.11 -8.55 11.82
CA CYS A 122 0.86 -9.28 12.62
C CYS A 122 0.24 -9.55 14.00
N PRO A 123 0.19 -10.80 14.50
CA PRO A 123 -0.39 -11.09 15.79
C PRO A 123 0.32 -10.36 16.95
N ILE A 124 1.64 -10.19 16.85
CA ILE A 124 2.43 -9.49 17.87
C ILE A 124 2.13 -7.98 17.85
N CYS A 125 2.08 -7.34 16.65
CA CYS A 125 1.65 -5.95 16.55
C CYS A 125 0.24 -5.74 17.11
N GLN A 126 -0.69 -6.66 16.85
CA GLN A 126 -2.05 -6.59 17.40
C GLN A 126 -2.06 -6.57 18.92
N GLN A 127 -1.19 -7.34 19.54
CA GLN A 127 -1.06 -7.36 21.01
C GLN A 127 -0.44 -6.04 21.52
N GLU A 128 0.66 -5.59 20.93
CA GLU A 128 1.32 -4.32 21.29
C GLU A 128 0.38 -3.11 21.12
N ASP A 129 -0.37 -3.09 20.02
CA ASP A 129 -1.35 -2.02 19.76
C ASP A 129 -2.43 -1.99 20.82
N LYS A 130 -2.96 -3.15 21.23
CA LYS A 130 -3.95 -3.26 22.33
C LYS A 130 -3.40 -2.75 23.64
N GLU A 131 -2.16 -3.09 23.96
CA GLU A 131 -1.49 -2.65 25.19
C GLU A 131 -1.26 -1.14 25.19
N LYS A 132 -0.82 -0.58 24.04
CA LYS A 132 -0.48 0.84 23.92
C LYS A 132 -1.68 1.75 23.76
N TYR A 133 -2.70 1.33 22.98
CA TYR A 133 -3.80 2.19 22.54
C TYR A 133 -5.18 1.71 23.04
N GLY A 134 -5.25 0.52 23.65
CA GLY A 134 -6.52 -0.11 24.03
C GLY A 134 -7.25 -0.82 22.87
N TYR A 135 -6.71 -0.78 21.66
CA TYR A 135 -7.24 -1.43 20.47
C TYR A 135 -6.12 -1.74 19.50
N TRP A 136 -6.33 -2.66 18.58
CA TRP A 136 -5.42 -2.95 17.48
C TRP A 136 -5.96 -2.40 16.16
N TYR A 137 -5.07 -2.22 15.19
CA TYR A 137 -5.40 -1.68 13.88
C TYR A 137 -4.55 -2.34 12.77
N TYR A 138 -4.94 -2.12 11.52
CA TYR A 138 -4.18 -2.59 10.37
C TYR A 138 -3.09 -1.58 10.01
N HIS A 139 -1.84 -2.02 10.02
CA HIS A 139 -0.68 -1.24 9.62
C HIS A 139 -0.56 -1.14 8.10
N ARG A 140 -0.24 0.02 7.56
CA ARG A 140 -0.02 0.24 6.13
C ARG A 140 1.12 -0.63 5.59
N ALA A 141 2.24 -0.69 6.30
CA ALA A 141 3.40 -1.46 5.88
C ALA A 141 3.08 -2.94 5.65
N HIS A 142 2.17 -3.53 6.43
CA HIS A 142 1.71 -4.89 6.22
C HIS A 142 0.91 -5.05 4.92
N GLN A 143 0.29 -3.97 4.41
CA GLN A 143 -0.52 -4.02 3.19
C GLN A 143 0.30 -3.84 1.92
N MET A 144 1.58 -3.49 2.00
CA MET A 144 2.42 -3.34 0.82
C MET A 144 2.38 -4.61 -0.05
N PRO A 145 2.47 -4.47 -1.39
CA PRO A 145 2.39 -5.59 -2.32
C PRO A 145 3.38 -6.71 -1.97
N GLU A 146 2.88 -7.93 -1.89
CA GLU A 146 3.67 -9.15 -1.57
C GLU A 146 4.40 -9.15 -0.22
N VAL A 147 4.15 -8.19 0.67
CA VAL A 147 4.61 -8.26 2.05
C VAL A 147 3.82 -9.34 2.77
N THR A 148 4.51 -10.35 3.28
CA THR A 148 3.94 -11.55 3.93
C THR A 148 4.50 -11.80 5.31
N THR A 149 5.47 -10.99 5.73
CA THR A 149 6.16 -11.05 7.01
C THR A 149 6.14 -9.68 7.68
N CYS A 150 6.07 -9.63 8.99
CA CYS A 150 6.13 -8.38 9.73
C CYS A 150 7.56 -7.82 9.69
N TYR A 151 7.71 -6.57 9.27
CA TYR A 151 9.01 -5.89 9.23
C TYR A 151 9.65 -5.70 10.61
N LYS A 152 8.81 -5.63 11.66
CA LYS A 152 9.22 -5.41 13.06
C LYS A 152 9.55 -6.71 13.78
N HIS A 153 8.69 -7.73 13.63
CA HIS A 153 8.74 -8.96 14.42
C HIS A 153 9.27 -10.19 13.65
N GLY A 154 9.48 -10.08 12.34
CA GLY A 154 9.94 -11.19 11.52
C GLY A 154 8.96 -12.37 11.41
N CYS A 155 7.79 -12.30 12.06
CA CYS A 155 6.80 -13.37 12.01
C CYS A 155 5.92 -13.26 10.75
N LYS A 156 5.34 -14.40 10.32
CA LYS A 156 4.35 -14.42 9.23
C LYS A 156 3.18 -13.53 9.55
N LEU A 157 2.72 -12.79 8.54
CA LEU A 157 1.44 -12.09 8.64
C LEU A 157 0.29 -13.08 8.47
N LYS A 158 -0.81 -12.75 9.11
CA LYS A 158 -2.12 -13.40 8.89
C LYS A 158 -2.95 -12.53 7.95
N LYS A 159 -3.54 -13.11 6.93
CA LYS A 159 -4.47 -12.42 6.04
C LYS A 159 -5.90 -12.73 6.43
N PHE A 160 -6.74 -11.71 6.43
CA PHE A 160 -8.15 -11.84 6.70
C PHE A 160 -8.88 -12.50 5.51
N ILE A 161 -9.59 -13.58 5.79
CA ILE A 161 -10.38 -14.34 4.80
C ILE A 161 -11.88 -14.37 5.13
N GLY A 162 -12.26 -13.80 6.28
CA GLY A 162 -13.64 -13.72 6.74
C GLY A 162 -14.54 -12.81 5.90
N ASN A 163 -15.77 -12.65 6.35
CA ASN A 163 -16.76 -11.82 5.67
C ASN A 163 -16.39 -10.32 5.74
N LYS A 164 -16.50 -9.63 4.59
CA LYS A 164 -16.29 -8.18 4.53
C LYS A 164 -17.25 -7.45 5.45
N GLY A 165 -16.71 -6.55 6.26
CA GLY A 165 -17.43 -5.85 7.32
C GLY A 165 -17.13 -6.39 8.72
N ASN A 166 -16.45 -7.55 8.81
CA ASN A 166 -16.03 -8.18 10.06
C ASN A 166 -14.50 -8.27 10.18
N GLU A 167 -13.77 -7.37 9.54
CA GLU A 167 -12.30 -7.40 9.42
C GLU A 167 -11.58 -7.25 10.76
N PHE A 168 -12.29 -6.86 11.81
CA PHE A 168 -11.78 -6.83 13.18
C PHE A 168 -12.25 -8.03 14.02
N SER A 169 -12.63 -9.13 13.35
CA SER A 169 -12.89 -10.39 14.02
C SER A 169 -11.70 -10.82 14.87
N VAL A 170 -12.00 -11.50 15.97
CA VAL A 170 -11.00 -12.16 16.83
C VAL A 170 -11.02 -13.67 16.62
N ALA A 171 -11.90 -14.18 15.77
CA ALA A 171 -12.02 -15.59 15.45
C ALA A 171 -10.82 -16.04 14.59
N GLU A 172 -10.12 -17.07 14.99
CA GLU A 172 -8.92 -17.55 14.28
C GLU A 172 -9.24 -18.09 12.89
N GLU A 173 -10.43 -18.66 12.71
CA GLU A 173 -10.93 -19.16 11.43
C GLU A 173 -11.13 -18.07 10.36
N ASP A 174 -11.22 -16.79 10.77
CA ASP A 174 -11.30 -15.67 9.85
C ASP A 174 -9.93 -15.26 9.28
N TYR A 175 -8.86 -15.94 9.67
CA TYR A 175 -7.50 -15.62 9.26
C TYR A 175 -6.75 -16.86 8.79
N GLU A 176 -5.90 -16.66 7.79
CA GLU A 176 -4.93 -17.66 7.38
C GLU A 176 -3.52 -17.08 7.26
N ASP A 177 -2.50 -17.90 7.45
CA ASP A 177 -1.12 -17.49 7.33
C ASP A 177 -0.79 -17.07 5.91
N CYS A 178 -0.06 -15.97 5.76
CA CYS A 178 0.51 -15.60 4.48
C CYS A 178 1.62 -16.57 4.08
N ARG A 179 1.83 -16.72 2.76
CA ARG A 179 2.94 -17.51 2.23
C ARG A 179 4.26 -16.87 2.64
N ALA A 180 5.19 -17.66 3.17
CA ALA A 180 6.55 -17.21 3.40
C ALA A 180 7.41 -17.34 2.12
N TYR A 181 8.31 -16.39 1.90
CA TYR A 181 9.36 -16.42 0.88
C TYR A 181 10.72 -16.32 1.56
N SER A 182 11.77 -16.74 0.88
CA SER A 182 13.15 -16.71 1.40
C SER A 182 13.61 -15.30 1.81
N CYS A 183 13.14 -14.26 1.12
CA CYS A 183 13.48 -12.86 1.40
C CYS A 183 12.35 -12.06 2.06
N SER A 184 11.33 -12.72 2.63
CA SER A 184 10.12 -12.03 3.13
C SER A 184 10.42 -10.93 4.14
N GLU A 185 11.36 -11.15 5.05
CA GLU A 185 11.70 -10.18 6.08
C GLU A 185 12.50 -8.98 5.52
N GLU A 186 13.50 -9.25 4.67
CA GLU A 186 14.27 -8.22 3.98
C GLU A 186 13.34 -7.35 3.12
N TYR A 187 12.45 -7.99 2.38
CA TYR A 187 11.49 -7.31 1.52
C TYR A 187 10.47 -6.48 2.33
N ALA A 188 10.00 -6.98 3.47
CA ALA A 188 9.08 -6.26 4.33
C ALA A 188 9.72 -5.00 4.93
N ARG A 189 10.98 -5.08 5.38
CA ARG A 189 11.74 -3.91 5.85
C ARG A 189 11.95 -2.89 4.74
N TRP A 190 12.40 -3.34 3.58
CA TRP A 190 12.54 -2.50 2.39
C TRP A 190 11.23 -1.75 2.05
N CYS A 191 10.10 -2.47 2.00
CA CYS A 191 8.81 -1.87 1.70
C CYS A 191 8.38 -0.82 2.75
N LYS A 192 8.68 -1.06 4.04
CA LYS A 192 8.41 -0.09 5.11
C LYS A 192 9.25 1.17 4.94
N GLU A 193 10.53 1.04 4.67
CA GLU A 193 11.43 2.17 4.44
C GLU A 193 11.04 2.99 3.21
N VAL A 194 10.66 2.33 2.11
CA VAL A 194 10.12 3.00 0.90
C VAL A 194 8.86 3.79 1.23
N LEU A 195 7.96 3.20 2.02
CA LEU A 195 6.73 3.85 2.45
C LEU A 195 6.99 5.09 3.32
N ASP A 196 7.95 4.99 4.25
CA ASP A 196 8.33 6.08 5.16
C ASP A 196 9.10 7.19 4.45
N ALA A 197 9.96 6.84 3.50
CA ALA A 197 10.73 7.79 2.72
C ALA A 197 9.86 8.71 1.85
N GLY A 198 8.61 8.30 1.56
CA GLY A 198 7.67 9.10 0.78
C GLY A 198 8.21 9.45 -0.61
N ILE A 199 8.83 8.49 -1.28
CA ILE A 199 9.53 8.68 -2.55
C ILE A 199 8.63 9.36 -3.58
N GLN A 200 9.13 10.43 -4.21
CA GLN A 200 8.40 11.25 -5.19
C GLN A 200 8.85 11.03 -6.63
N TYR A 201 9.54 9.94 -6.93
CA TYR A 201 9.92 9.61 -8.29
C TYR A 201 8.71 9.20 -9.14
N SER A 202 8.71 9.61 -10.40
CA SER A 202 7.77 9.09 -11.39
C SER A 202 8.18 7.67 -11.80
N ILE A 203 7.25 6.91 -12.36
CA ILE A 203 7.54 5.58 -12.91
C ILE A 203 8.64 5.63 -13.98
N THR A 204 8.75 6.71 -14.73
CA THR A 204 9.80 6.91 -15.73
C THR A 204 11.17 7.05 -15.08
N GLU A 205 11.27 7.87 -14.03
CA GLU A 205 12.52 8.01 -13.26
C GLU A 205 12.93 6.69 -12.63
N ILE A 206 11.99 5.97 -12.03
CA ILE A 206 12.27 4.64 -11.45
C ILE A 206 12.78 3.65 -12.52
N ARG A 207 12.18 3.67 -13.71
CA ARG A 207 12.66 2.82 -14.82
C ARG A 207 14.10 3.15 -15.20
N GLU A 208 14.42 4.42 -15.30
CA GLU A 208 15.78 4.84 -15.63
C GLU A 208 16.77 4.53 -14.51
N LEU A 209 16.39 4.71 -13.24
CA LEU A 209 17.21 4.29 -12.10
C LEU A 209 17.51 2.79 -12.15
N ILE A 210 16.50 1.94 -12.34
CA ILE A 210 16.71 0.48 -12.47
C ILE A 210 17.61 0.17 -13.65
N LYS A 211 17.37 0.76 -14.83
CA LYS A 211 18.21 0.54 -16.02
C LYS A 211 19.65 0.97 -15.79
N TYR A 212 19.85 2.13 -15.17
CA TYR A 212 21.17 2.66 -14.83
C TYR A 212 21.92 1.67 -13.95
N GLU A 213 21.31 1.24 -12.84
CA GLU A 213 21.93 0.29 -11.92
C GLU A 213 22.19 -1.09 -12.54
N LEU A 214 21.27 -1.59 -13.36
CA LEU A 214 21.48 -2.85 -14.07
C LEU A 214 22.65 -2.76 -15.08
N ARG A 215 22.84 -1.61 -15.75
CA ARG A 215 23.98 -1.35 -16.61
C ARG A 215 25.28 -1.24 -15.80
N ARG A 216 25.27 -0.46 -14.70
CA ARG A 216 26.42 -0.30 -13.79
C ARG A 216 26.91 -1.64 -13.25
N LYS A 217 25.98 -2.53 -12.88
CA LYS A 217 26.26 -3.90 -12.42
C LYS A 217 26.53 -4.89 -13.57
N LYS A 218 26.58 -4.41 -14.82
CA LYS A 218 26.81 -5.21 -16.04
C LYS A 218 25.79 -6.32 -16.28
N TYR A 219 24.54 -6.11 -15.86
CA TYR A 219 23.41 -6.99 -16.18
C TYR A 219 22.73 -6.63 -17.50
N LEU A 220 22.83 -5.39 -17.93
CA LEU A 220 22.33 -4.90 -19.23
C LEU A 220 23.50 -4.30 -20.04
N PRO A 221 23.45 -4.37 -21.38
CA PRO A 221 22.41 -5.07 -22.18
C PRO A 221 22.62 -6.59 -22.32
N TYR A 222 23.84 -7.12 -22.11
CA TYR A 222 24.20 -8.51 -22.47
C TYR A 222 24.27 -9.46 -21.26
N GLY A 223 24.04 -8.98 -20.05
CA GLY A 223 24.23 -9.77 -18.82
C GLY A 223 22.93 -10.40 -18.28
N GLN A 224 21.85 -10.52 -19.07
CA GLN A 224 20.54 -11.01 -18.60
C GLN A 224 20.60 -12.41 -17.96
N LYS A 225 21.37 -13.33 -18.53
CA LYS A 225 21.57 -14.67 -17.93
C LYS A 225 22.25 -14.61 -16.55
N ARG A 226 23.15 -13.64 -16.35
CA ARG A 226 23.79 -13.40 -15.05
C ARG A 226 22.80 -12.82 -14.06
N LEU A 227 21.93 -11.88 -14.50
CA LEU A 227 20.86 -11.33 -13.68
C LEU A 227 19.92 -12.44 -13.18
N ILE A 228 19.40 -13.27 -14.10
CA ILE A 228 18.53 -14.40 -13.75
C ILE A 228 19.24 -15.35 -12.76
N LYS A 229 20.52 -15.65 -12.99
CA LYS A 229 21.31 -16.46 -12.04
C LYS A 229 21.45 -15.81 -10.68
N ALA A 230 21.68 -14.47 -10.62
CA ALA A 230 21.78 -13.73 -9.37
C ALA A 230 20.45 -13.67 -8.61
N LEU A 231 19.31 -13.66 -9.34
CA LEU A 231 17.96 -13.65 -8.77
C LEU A 231 17.46 -15.03 -8.37
N LYS A 232 18.17 -16.11 -8.71
CA LYS A 232 17.76 -17.49 -8.41
C LYS A 232 17.53 -17.75 -6.91
N LYS A 233 18.23 -17.03 -6.03
CA LYS A 233 18.03 -17.12 -4.58
C LYS A 233 16.66 -16.60 -4.11
N TYR A 234 15.92 -15.93 -4.99
CA TYR A 234 14.60 -15.37 -4.75
C TYR A 234 13.51 -16.02 -5.64
N ASP A 235 13.78 -17.22 -6.19
CA ASP A 235 12.90 -17.86 -7.17
C ASP A 235 11.54 -18.29 -6.61
N ASP A 236 11.43 -18.39 -5.29
CA ASP A 236 10.15 -18.59 -4.59
C ASP A 236 9.24 -17.35 -4.61
N MET A 237 9.82 -16.15 -4.78
CA MET A 237 9.10 -14.87 -4.85
C MET A 237 8.96 -14.34 -6.29
N VAL A 238 10.01 -14.48 -7.11
CA VAL A 238 10.09 -13.90 -8.47
C VAL A 238 10.68 -14.91 -9.43
N THR A 239 9.87 -15.36 -10.40
CA THR A 239 10.32 -16.35 -11.39
C THR A 239 11.22 -15.74 -12.48
N ALA A 240 12.03 -16.57 -13.13
CA ALA A 240 12.85 -16.15 -14.27
C ALA A 240 12.00 -15.55 -15.41
N GLU A 241 10.82 -16.12 -15.66
CA GLU A 241 9.88 -15.64 -16.67
C GLU A 241 9.31 -14.24 -16.34
N GLU A 242 9.00 -13.99 -15.06
CA GLU A 242 8.59 -12.66 -14.60
C GLU A 242 9.69 -11.63 -14.80
N VAL A 243 10.95 -11.98 -14.52
CA VAL A 243 12.12 -11.11 -14.74
C VAL A 243 12.31 -10.82 -16.22
N GLU A 244 12.26 -11.85 -17.09
CA GLU A 244 12.40 -11.63 -18.53
C GLU A 244 11.28 -10.75 -19.09
N ARG A 245 10.03 -11.00 -18.68
CA ARG A 245 8.89 -10.16 -19.08
C ARG A 245 9.09 -8.73 -18.61
N PHE A 246 9.50 -8.52 -17.35
CA PHE A 246 9.76 -7.20 -16.80
C PHE A 246 10.82 -6.45 -17.60
N LEU A 247 11.94 -7.10 -17.95
CA LEU A 247 13.00 -6.49 -18.75
C LEU A 247 12.56 -6.13 -20.18
N LYS A 248 11.74 -6.96 -20.79
CA LYS A 248 11.29 -6.79 -22.18
C LYS A 248 10.12 -5.80 -22.31
N THR A 249 9.21 -5.81 -21.35
CA THR A 249 7.97 -5.04 -21.43
C THR A 249 7.89 -3.92 -20.41
N ASP A 250 7.96 -4.21 -19.12
CA ASP A 250 7.65 -3.23 -18.07
C ASP A 250 8.68 -2.11 -17.99
N LEU A 251 9.96 -2.40 -18.25
CA LEU A 251 11.01 -1.37 -18.34
C LEU A 251 10.92 -0.52 -19.61
N CYS A 252 10.22 -0.97 -20.65
CA CYS A 252 10.19 -0.33 -21.96
C CYS A 252 8.86 0.34 -22.28
N GLN A 253 7.75 -0.05 -21.63
CA GLN A 253 6.40 0.42 -21.94
C GLN A 253 5.95 1.60 -21.09
N LYS A 254 5.13 2.48 -21.72
CA LYS A 254 4.33 3.48 -21.02
C LYS A 254 3.02 2.78 -20.57
N GLY A 255 2.91 2.39 -19.32
CA GLY A 255 1.70 1.71 -18.84
C GLY A 255 1.72 1.43 -17.34
N TYR A 256 0.74 0.68 -16.86
CA TYR A 256 0.66 0.27 -15.45
C TYR A 256 1.84 -0.60 -15.07
N ALA A 257 2.55 -0.17 -14.04
CA ALA A 257 3.67 -0.91 -13.50
C ALA A 257 3.21 -2.14 -12.72
N ASN A 258 3.90 -3.25 -12.89
CA ASN A 258 3.84 -4.33 -11.92
C ASN A 258 4.59 -3.89 -10.65
N ILE A 259 3.87 -3.31 -9.69
CA ILE A 259 4.44 -2.69 -8.49
C ILE A 259 5.33 -3.67 -7.73
N LYS A 260 4.92 -4.94 -7.60
CA LYS A 260 5.73 -6.00 -6.99
C LYS A 260 7.12 -6.06 -7.64
N MET A 261 7.16 -6.15 -8.97
CA MET A 261 8.43 -6.28 -9.71
C MET A 261 9.31 -5.04 -9.57
N TYR A 262 8.72 -3.84 -9.60
CA TYR A 262 9.49 -2.62 -9.42
C TYR A 262 10.08 -2.51 -8.01
N LEU A 263 9.29 -2.75 -6.98
CA LEU A 263 9.75 -2.75 -5.58
C LEU A 263 10.86 -3.77 -5.36
N PHE A 264 10.66 -4.98 -5.88
CA PHE A 264 11.65 -6.05 -5.79
C PHE A 264 12.93 -5.73 -6.55
N MET A 265 12.85 -5.23 -7.78
CA MET A 265 14.03 -4.87 -8.58
C MET A 265 14.79 -3.70 -7.97
N LEU A 266 14.11 -2.70 -7.40
CA LEU A 266 14.77 -1.63 -6.65
C LEU A 266 15.51 -2.19 -5.43
N MET A 267 14.86 -3.02 -4.62
CA MET A 267 15.51 -3.69 -3.50
C MET A 267 16.77 -4.44 -3.95
N PHE A 268 16.66 -5.21 -5.02
CA PHE A 268 17.79 -5.99 -5.54
C PHE A 268 18.95 -5.11 -6.04
N VAL A 269 18.66 -4.06 -6.83
CA VAL A 269 19.72 -3.23 -7.42
C VAL A 269 20.39 -2.32 -6.41
N TYR A 270 19.68 -1.90 -5.37
CA TYR A 270 20.23 -1.10 -4.26
C TYR A 270 20.59 -1.93 -3.03
N SER A 271 20.52 -3.27 -3.11
CA SER A 271 20.89 -4.19 -2.03
C SER A 271 20.14 -3.89 -0.71
N GLY A 272 18.87 -3.48 -0.79
CA GLY A 272 18.04 -3.14 0.36
C GLY A 272 18.33 -1.77 0.99
N ASP A 273 19.17 -0.93 0.38
CA ASP A 273 19.50 0.42 0.90
C ASP A 273 18.64 1.50 0.22
N VAL A 274 17.57 1.94 0.91
CA VAL A 274 16.69 3.01 0.46
C VAL A 274 17.43 4.35 0.40
N SER A 275 18.37 4.61 1.31
CA SER A 275 19.14 5.85 1.32
C SER A 275 20.03 5.98 0.08
N ALA A 276 20.62 4.88 -0.38
CA ALA A 276 21.37 4.86 -1.63
C ALA A 276 20.48 5.11 -2.85
N MET A 277 19.24 4.63 -2.83
CA MET A 277 18.27 4.89 -3.89
C MET A 277 17.86 6.36 -3.96
N ILE A 278 17.69 7.03 -2.83
CA ILE A 278 17.27 8.45 -2.78
C ILE A 278 18.38 9.39 -3.23
N LYS A 279 19.64 9.02 -3.03
CA LYS A 279 20.82 9.84 -3.38
C LYS A 279 21.27 9.68 -4.83
N GLY A 280 20.88 8.63 -5.51
CA GLY A 280 21.24 8.34 -6.92
C GLY A 280 20.27 8.94 -7.90
#